data_355daba327158c100b1159bc31afee3c
#
_entry.id   355daba327158c100b1159bc31afee3c
#
_cell.length_a   1.000
_cell.length_b   1.000
_cell.length_c   1.000
_cell.angle_alpha   90.00
_cell.angle_beta   90.00
_cell.angle_gamma   90.00
#
_symmetry.space_group_name_H-M   'P 1'
#
loop_
_entity.id
_entity.type
_entity.pdbx_description
1 polymer ?
#
loop_
_entity_poly.entity_id
_entity_poly.type
_entity_poly.pdbx_seq_one_letter_code
_entity_poly.pdbx_strand_id
1 'polypeptide(L)'
;MNRNLTALSLMTLLFAACVPGCLFASEVEYSKCSDDDNCLKIAFEVKEEYQNTDENPQKLGDRLGELMGQDVEIYPVASAAATIEALRFGNADIGFLDGGAAWLSWNEYGLQVAAAEQKADGRAYYHAVAWVHKDSDMAQASMNGNISGALTLMEGKISCHTSALGSTGMLLPMGYLINNSYMDVVGDVNEIDSLHDTVTNHFSEDSSIPDSGTPYYRYIGSLRCLAEHTLGDATDYISFAKDPTVPDYCGDDPQDWCFEGDFVSTEDFYPIGGYKENGEINTPFGKAPSHPVMYNPDVFTPAEVQALQDAFTTMTGNDADLKILDDVLSTPGMTIIDTESHLGSYGDAIGDVPGITAYFNDKISKTSSSSSSGDTPWGLIVPSVLIVAGGAVFYFTRVKPSTSTAPATPQEATTETPNEE
;
A
#
# COMPACT_ATOMS: atom_id res chain seq x y z
N MET A 1 -61.11 -24.25 -30.87
CA MET A 1 -60.83 -24.31 -29.39
C MET A 1 -59.59 -25.17 -29.22
N ASN A 2 -58.55 -24.76 -28.50
CA ASN A 2 -57.24 -25.40 -28.19
C ASN A 2 -56.02 -25.06 -29.05
N ARG A 3 -55.74 -23.76 -29.25
CA ARG A 3 -54.39 -23.34 -29.70
C ARG A 3 -53.70 -22.38 -28.72
N ASN A 4 -54.36 -21.96 -27.63
CA ASN A 4 -53.83 -20.99 -26.67
C ASN A 4 -53.31 -21.60 -25.36
N LEU A 5 -53.48 -22.92 -25.11
CA LEU A 5 -52.95 -23.55 -23.90
C LEU A 5 -51.51 -24.04 -24.03
N THR A 6 -51.03 -24.29 -25.26
CA THR A 6 -49.65 -24.75 -25.50
C THR A 6 -48.62 -23.63 -25.46
N ALA A 7 -49.00 -22.39 -25.70
CA ALA A 7 -48.08 -21.23 -25.63
C ALA A 7 -47.77 -20.78 -24.18
N LEU A 8 -48.73 -20.96 -23.27
CA LEU A 8 -48.57 -20.57 -21.86
C LEU A 8 -47.69 -21.54 -21.07
N SER A 9 -47.71 -22.83 -21.46
CA SER A 9 -46.90 -23.88 -20.80
C SER A 9 -45.42 -23.85 -21.22
N LEU A 10 -45.12 -23.31 -22.41
CA LEU A 10 -43.73 -23.18 -22.89
C LEU A 10 -43.04 -21.95 -22.32
N MET A 11 -43.80 -20.90 -21.97
CA MET A 11 -43.25 -19.67 -21.37
C MET A 11 -42.91 -19.82 -19.91
N THR A 12 -43.61 -20.70 -19.17
CA THR A 12 -43.30 -21.04 -17.77
C THR A 12 -42.08 -21.96 -17.62
N LEU A 13 -41.77 -22.77 -18.64
CA LEU A 13 -40.60 -23.65 -18.63
C LEU A 13 -39.29 -22.91 -19.00
N LEU A 14 -39.36 -21.80 -19.71
CA LEU A 14 -38.19 -21.00 -20.05
C LEU A 14 -37.75 -20.06 -18.91
N PHE A 15 -38.61 -19.73 -17.95
CA PHE A 15 -38.24 -18.95 -16.77
C PHE A 15 -37.62 -19.79 -15.65
N ALA A 16 -37.78 -21.10 -15.66
CA ALA A 16 -37.20 -22.00 -14.65
C ALA A 16 -35.75 -22.45 -14.98
N ALA A 17 -35.23 -22.16 -16.20
CA ALA A 17 -33.90 -22.60 -16.64
C ALA A 17 -32.82 -21.50 -16.55
N CYS A 18 -33.14 -20.28 -16.10
CA CYS A 18 -32.22 -19.18 -15.92
C CYS A 18 -32.21 -18.66 -14.48
N VAL A 19 -32.10 -19.59 -13.51
CA VAL A 19 -31.49 -19.21 -12.23
C VAL A 19 -30.03 -19.58 -12.39
N PRO A 20 -29.11 -18.58 -12.68
CA PRO A 20 -27.72 -18.80 -12.41
C PRO A 20 -27.67 -19.13 -10.92
N GLY A 21 -27.06 -20.26 -10.58
CA GLY A 21 -26.71 -20.49 -9.19
C GLY A 21 -25.98 -19.24 -8.69
N CYS A 22 -26.65 -18.43 -7.90
CA CYS A 22 -25.97 -17.53 -7.00
C CYS A 22 -25.12 -18.45 -6.13
N LEU A 23 -23.86 -18.64 -6.51
CA LEU A 23 -22.83 -18.99 -5.57
C LEU A 23 -22.86 -17.82 -4.59
N PHE A 24 -23.61 -17.98 -3.51
CA PHE A 24 -23.42 -17.18 -2.33
C PHE A 24 -21.97 -17.48 -1.93
N ALA A 25 -21.05 -16.55 -2.17
CA ALA A 25 -19.80 -16.55 -1.46
C ALA A 25 -20.20 -16.67 0.01
N SER A 26 -19.75 -17.72 0.68
CA SER A 26 -20.02 -17.88 2.10
C SER A 26 -19.33 -16.69 2.76
N GLU A 27 -20.13 -15.77 3.27
CA GLU A 27 -19.63 -14.66 4.09
C GLU A 27 -18.90 -15.32 5.26
N VAL A 28 -17.66 -14.90 5.51
CA VAL A 28 -16.88 -15.42 6.63
C VAL A 28 -17.60 -14.97 7.90
N GLU A 29 -18.15 -15.93 8.65
CA GLU A 29 -18.82 -15.66 9.92
C GLU A 29 -17.74 -15.66 11.02
N TYR A 30 -17.47 -14.50 11.59
CA TYR A 30 -16.55 -14.36 12.73
C TYR A 30 -17.27 -14.69 14.03
N SER A 31 -16.53 -15.21 15.01
CA SER A 31 -17.03 -15.45 16.37
C SER A 31 -17.46 -14.13 17.02
N LYS A 32 -18.55 -14.17 17.79
CA LYS A 32 -19.01 -13.05 18.58
C LYS A 32 -18.88 -13.36 20.06
N CYS A 33 -18.49 -12.35 20.81
CA CYS A 33 -18.45 -12.48 22.25
C CYS A 33 -19.84 -12.69 22.86
N SER A 34 -19.92 -13.50 23.89
CA SER A 34 -21.13 -13.73 24.67
C SER A 34 -21.31 -12.68 25.79
N ASP A 35 -20.22 -12.04 26.20
CA ASP A 35 -20.13 -11.04 27.27
C ASP A 35 -19.17 -9.93 26.83
N ASP A 36 -19.65 -8.71 26.70
CA ASP A 36 -18.85 -7.55 26.29
C ASP A 36 -17.78 -7.18 27.33
N ASP A 37 -18.02 -7.47 28.62
CA ASP A 37 -17.07 -7.12 29.69
C ASP A 37 -15.82 -8.03 29.71
N ASN A 38 -15.84 -9.16 28.99
CA ASN A 38 -14.73 -10.11 28.87
C ASN A 38 -14.44 -10.45 27.39
N CYS A 39 -14.43 -9.44 26.54
CA CYS A 39 -14.28 -9.58 25.11
C CYS A 39 -13.16 -8.67 24.60
N LEU A 40 -12.21 -9.23 23.86
CA LEU A 40 -11.25 -8.47 23.06
C LEU A 40 -11.80 -8.28 21.65
N LYS A 41 -12.08 -7.06 21.25
CA LYS A 41 -12.52 -6.73 19.90
C LYS A 41 -11.33 -6.24 19.06
N ILE A 42 -11.05 -6.96 17.98
CA ILE A 42 -9.93 -6.68 17.08
C ILE A 42 -10.44 -6.08 15.78
N ALA A 43 -10.15 -4.81 15.51
CA ALA A 43 -10.42 -4.21 14.20
C ALA A 43 -9.46 -4.79 13.16
N PHE A 44 -10.04 -5.43 12.14
CA PHE A 44 -9.29 -6.06 11.07
C PHE A 44 -9.85 -5.64 9.70
N GLU A 45 -8.99 -5.16 8.80
CA GLU A 45 -9.40 -4.79 7.44
C GLU A 45 -9.77 -6.04 6.65
N VAL A 46 -11.01 -6.09 6.19
CA VAL A 46 -11.53 -7.24 5.42
C VAL A 46 -10.93 -7.26 4.02
N LYS A 47 -10.27 -8.36 3.68
CA LYS A 47 -9.73 -8.63 2.35
C LYS A 47 -10.37 -9.89 1.78
N GLU A 48 -10.45 -9.98 0.44
CA GLU A 48 -11.02 -11.17 -0.23
C GLU A 48 -10.23 -12.44 0.10
N GLU A 49 -8.92 -12.32 0.35
CA GLU A 49 -8.00 -13.40 0.72
C GLU A 49 -8.40 -14.10 2.02
N TYR A 50 -9.05 -13.41 2.94
CA TYR A 50 -9.49 -13.98 4.23
C TYR A 50 -10.59 -15.05 4.12
N GLN A 51 -11.11 -15.29 2.94
CA GLN A 51 -11.93 -16.46 2.66
C GLN A 51 -11.10 -17.75 2.67
N ASN A 52 -9.78 -17.66 2.54
CA ASN A 52 -8.88 -18.78 2.76
C ASN A 52 -8.78 -19.07 4.26
N THR A 53 -8.90 -20.34 4.64
CA THR A 53 -8.88 -20.76 6.05
C THR A 53 -7.55 -20.47 6.74
N ASP A 54 -6.45 -20.34 6.01
CA ASP A 54 -5.13 -20.12 6.60
C ASP A 54 -4.88 -18.64 6.91
N GLU A 55 -5.44 -17.72 6.14
CA GLU A 55 -5.29 -16.27 6.29
C GLU A 55 -6.42 -15.63 7.13
N ASN A 56 -7.36 -16.44 7.66
CA ASN A 56 -8.50 -15.94 8.42
C ASN A 56 -8.04 -15.31 9.75
N PRO A 57 -8.30 -14.01 10.00
CA PRO A 57 -7.91 -13.31 11.23
C PRO A 57 -8.50 -13.91 12.51
N GLN A 58 -9.57 -14.72 12.41
CA GLN A 58 -10.13 -15.43 13.56
C GLN A 58 -9.10 -16.37 14.22
N LYS A 59 -8.17 -16.97 13.46
CA LYS A 59 -7.09 -17.79 14.02
C LYS A 59 -6.19 -17.01 14.99
N LEU A 60 -5.83 -15.79 14.60
CA LEU A 60 -5.06 -14.89 15.46
C LEU A 60 -5.89 -14.50 16.70
N GLY A 61 -7.15 -14.15 16.48
CA GLY A 61 -8.08 -13.82 17.55
C GLY A 61 -8.24 -14.96 18.57
N ASP A 62 -8.56 -16.17 18.09
CA ASP A 62 -8.72 -17.35 18.95
C ASP A 62 -7.46 -17.62 19.80
N ARG A 63 -6.28 -17.45 19.18
CA ARG A 63 -5.02 -17.68 19.91
C ARG A 63 -4.73 -16.59 20.94
N LEU A 64 -5.00 -15.33 20.62
CA LEU A 64 -4.89 -14.23 21.58
C LEU A 64 -5.88 -14.41 22.74
N GLY A 65 -7.12 -14.78 22.46
CA GLY A 65 -8.12 -15.05 23.49
C GLY A 65 -7.73 -16.18 24.44
N GLU A 66 -7.18 -17.27 23.89
CA GLU A 66 -6.66 -18.37 24.70
C GLU A 66 -5.52 -17.93 25.65
N LEU A 67 -4.59 -17.11 25.14
CA LEU A 67 -3.45 -16.61 25.92
C LEU A 67 -3.85 -15.56 26.97
N MET A 68 -4.81 -14.72 26.64
CA MET A 68 -5.31 -13.66 27.52
C MET A 68 -6.45 -14.12 28.44
N GLY A 69 -7.03 -15.29 28.18
CA GLY A 69 -8.11 -15.88 28.98
C GLY A 69 -9.46 -15.16 28.83
N GLN A 70 -9.76 -14.66 27.62
CA GLN A 70 -11.00 -13.93 27.30
C GLN A 70 -11.54 -14.32 25.93
N ASP A 71 -12.83 -14.01 25.67
CA ASP A 71 -13.42 -14.19 24.34
C ASP A 71 -12.84 -13.15 23.36
N VAL A 72 -12.85 -13.47 22.05
CA VAL A 72 -12.39 -12.55 21.01
C VAL A 72 -13.43 -12.42 19.91
N GLU A 73 -13.64 -11.20 19.47
CA GLU A 73 -14.47 -10.85 18.31
C GLU A 73 -13.63 -10.12 17.28
N ILE A 74 -13.65 -10.57 16.01
CA ILE A 74 -13.12 -9.81 14.91
C ILE A 74 -14.16 -8.75 14.51
N TYR A 75 -13.76 -7.49 14.61
CA TYR A 75 -14.55 -6.33 14.17
C TYR A 75 -14.11 -5.95 12.75
N PRO A 76 -14.88 -6.34 11.71
CA PRO A 76 -14.46 -6.13 10.33
C PRO A 76 -14.58 -4.65 9.96
N VAL A 77 -13.52 -4.12 9.37
CA VAL A 77 -13.44 -2.75 8.87
C VAL A 77 -13.05 -2.73 7.39
N ALA A 78 -13.37 -1.64 6.70
CA ALA A 78 -13.13 -1.52 5.26
C ALA A 78 -11.85 -0.72 4.91
N SER A 79 -11.19 -0.11 5.91
CA SER A 79 -10.02 0.74 5.68
C SER A 79 -9.29 1.08 6.98
N ALA A 80 -8.05 1.56 6.86
CA ALA A 80 -7.29 2.11 7.99
C ALA A 80 -8.04 3.25 8.71
N ALA A 81 -8.76 4.11 7.98
CA ALA A 81 -9.58 5.16 8.59
C ALA A 81 -10.71 4.58 9.45
N ALA A 82 -11.37 3.53 8.98
CA ALA A 82 -12.42 2.84 9.77
C ALA A 82 -11.83 2.14 11.00
N THR A 83 -10.59 1.60 10.93
CA THR A 83 -9.85 1.09 12.09
C THR A 83 -9.61 2.18 13.12
N ILE A 84 -9.13 3.36 12.69
CA ILE A 84 -8.90 4.50 13.58
C ILE A 84 -10.19 4.93 14.28
N GLU A 85 -11.30 5.04 13.54
CA GLU A 85 -12.61 5.40 14.12
C GLU A 85 -13.11 4.33 15.10
N ALA A 86 -12.95 3.04 14.79
CA ALA A 86 -13.32 1.96 15.69
C ALA A 86 -12.58 2.04 17.03
N LEU A 87 -11.27 2.30 17.00
CA LEU A 87 -10.43 2.47 18.19
C LEU A 87 -10.81 3.75 18.99
N ARG A 88 -10.98 4.87 18.29
CA ARG A 88 -11.34 6.16 18.94
C ARG A 88 -12.62 6.09 19.75
N PHE A 89 -13.62 5.41 19.21
CA PHE A 89 -14.96 5.35 19.83
C PHE A 89 -15.17 4.09 20.66
N GLY A 90 -14.14 3.26 20.86
CA GLY A 90 -14.22 2.05 21.67
C GLY A 90 -15.11 0.96 21.06
N ASN A 91 -15.28 0.98 19.74
CA ASN A 91 -15.96 -0.12 19.02
C ASN A 91 -15.04 -1.32 18.81
N ALA A 92 -13.73 -1.11 18.89
CA ALA A 92 -12.70 -2.12 18.95
C ALA A 92 -11.62 -1.70 19.96
N ASP A 93 -10.97 -2.68 20.58
CA ASP A 93 -9.94 -2.47 21.61
C ASP A 93 -8.56 -2.31 20.97
N ILE A 94 -8.26 -3.12 19.94
CA ILE A 94 -7.00 -3.07 19.20
C ILE A 94 -7.26 -3.11 17.69
N GLY A 95 -6.28 -2.64 16.90
CA GLY A 95 -6.33 -2.70 15.45
C GLY A 95 -4.94 -2.58 14.82
N PHE A 96 -4.79 -3.12 13.61
CA PHE A 96 -3.55 -3.10 12.85
C PHE A 96 -3.60 -1.95 11.85
N LEU A 97 -2.54 -1.15 11.80
CA LEU A 97 -2.43 -0.01 10.89
C LEU A 97 -1.08 -0.03 10.14
N ASP A 98 -1.04 0.56 8.95
CA ASP A 98 0.23 0.93 8.33
C ASP A 98 0.90 2.09 9.08
N GLY A 99 2.21 2.30 8.83
CA GLY A 99 2.97 3.31 9.55
C GLY A 99 2.44 4.73 9.42
N GLY A 100 1.89 5.10 8.26
CA GLY A 100 1.33 6.45 8.03
C GLY A 100 0.03 6.66 8.79
N ALA A 101 -0.90 5.71 8.70
CA ALA A 101 -2.17 5.75 9.44
C ALA A 101 -1.96 5.66 10.95
N ALA A 102 -0.98 4.85 11.39
CA ALA A 102 -0.62 4.75 12.79
C ALA A 102 -0.04 6.06 13.35
N TRP A 103 0.91 6.67 12.64
CA TRP A 103 1.46 7.97 13.03
C TRP A 103 0.36 9.03 13.15
N LEU A 104 -0.51 9.10 12.15
CA LEU A 104 -1.62 10.05 12.17
C LEU A 104 -2.57 9.79 13.34
N SER A 105 -2.91 8.53 13.61
CA SER A 105 -3.82 8.15 14.70
C SER A 105 -3.24 8.50 16.08
N TRP A 106 -1.92 8.39 16.23
CA TRP A 106 -1.22 8.83 17.41
C TRP A 106 -1.20 10.38 17.53
N ASN A 107 -0.78 11.06 16.45
CA ASN A 107 -0.61 12.51 16.44
C ASN A 107 -1.93 13.27 16.66
N GLU A 108 -3.03 12.83 16.03
CA GLU A 108 -4.31 13.52 16.04
C GLU A 108 -5.24 13.05 17.17
N TYR A 109 -5.14 11.78 17.57
CA TYR A 109 -6.12 11.18 18.50
C TYR A 109 -5.51 10.52 19.72
N GLY A 110 -4.19 10.54 19.85
CA GLY A 110 -3.50 9.99 21.02
C GLY A 110 -3.52 8.47 21.12
N LEU A 111 -3.89 7.74 20.05
CA LEU A 111 -3.80 6.29 20.03
C LEU A 111 -2.35 5.84 20.24
N GLN A 112 -2.15 4.68 20.87
CA GLN A 112 -0.84 4.21 21.27
C GLN A 112 -0.48 2.88 20.61
N VAL A 113 0.81 2.57 20.52
CA VAL A 113 1.35 1.29 20.04
C VAL A 113 1.46 0.30 21.20
N ALA A 114 0.86 -0.88 21.06
CA ALA A 114 1.03 -1.99 22.00
C ALA A 114 2.21 -2.91 21.59
N ALA A 115 2.32 -3.19 20.30
CA ALA A 115 3.36 -4.01 19.67
C ALA A 115 3.49 -3.65 18.20
N ALA A 116 4.52 -4.14 17.51
CA ALA A 116 4.68 -3.99 16.09
C ALA A 116 5.17 -5.28 15.43
N GLU A 117 4.80 -5.50 14.16
CA GLU A 117 5.37 -6.57 13.35
C GLU A 117 6.89 -6.44 13.31
N GLN A 118 7.59 -7.56 13.39
CA GLN A 118 9.05 -7.57 13.24
C GLN A 118 9.47 -8.08 11.85
N LYS A 119 10.70 -7.80 11.49
CA LYS A 119 11.39 -8.41 10.34
C LYS A 119 12.18 -9.64 10.80
N ALA A 120 12.70 -10.43 9.86
CA ALA A 120 13.43 -11.67 10.17
C ALA A 120 14.63 -11.45 11.11
N ASP A 121 15.20 -10.26 11.16
CA ASP A 121 16.28 -9.84 12.05
C ASP A 121 15.79 -9.27 13.39
N GLY A 122 14.49 -9.30 13.66
CA GLY A 122 13.86 -8.85 14.91
C GLY A 122 13.56 -7.35 15.00
N ARG A 123 13.96 -6.53 14.02
CA ARG A 123 13.65 -5.09 14.03
C ARG A 123 12.20 -4.82 13.61
N ALA A 124 11.61 -3.77 14.19
CA ALA A 124 10.25 -3.33 13.91
C ALA A 124 10.19 -2.18 12.88
N TYR A 125 11.11 -2.15 11.92
CA TYR A 125 11.17 -1.14 10.87
C TYR A 125 11.91 -1.68 9.64
N TYR A 126 11.79 -0.97 8.53
CA TYR A 126 12.58 -1.17 7.32
C TYR A 126 13.08 0.16 6.78
N HIS A 127 14.24 0.15 6.14
CA HIS A 127 14.85 1.38 5.63
C HIS A 127 14.27 1.78 4.28
N ALA A 128 14.14 3.09 4.06
CA ALA A 128 13.96 3.66 2.73
C ALA A 128 15.31 3.71 2.01
N VAL A 129 15.38 3.21 0.79
CA VAL A 129 16.62 3.08 0.02
C VAL A 129 16.42 3.59 -1.39
N ALA A 130 17.40 4.33 -1.90
CA ALA A 130 17.56 4.58 -3.32
C ALA A 130 18.52 3.54 -3.91
N TRP A 131 17.99 2.62 -4.70
CA TRP A 131 18.75 1.64 -5.45
C TRP A 131 19.12 2.20 -6.82
N VAL A 132 20.39 2.08 -7.21
CA VAL A 132 20.92 2.54 -8.48
C VAL A 132 21.84 1.48 -9.08
N HIS A 133 22.16 1.59 -10.37
CA HIS A 133 23.22 0.76 -10.95
C HIS A 133 24.57 1.13 -10.34
N LYS A 134 25.41 0.14 -9.97
CA LYS A 134 26.70 0.34 -9.29
C LYS A 134 27.67 1.26 -10.06
N ASP A 135 27.58 1.27 -11.40
CA ASP A 135 28.45 2.07 -12.26
C ASP A 135 27.92 3.48 -12.51
N SER A 136 26.75 3.85 -11.93
CA SER A 136 26.23 5.21 -12.00
C SER A 136 27.11 6.21 -11.26
N ASP A 137 27.13 7.46 -11.71
CA ASP A 137 27.85 8.56 -11.03
C ASP A 137 27.39 8.72 -9.58
N MET A 138 26.10 8.47 -9.29
CA MET A 138 25.52 8.48 -7.96
C MET A 138 26.14 7.39 -7.07
N ALA A 139 26.23 6.16 -7.56
CA ALA A 139 26.88 5.07 -6.84
C ALA A 139 28.36 5.35 -6.58
N GLN A 140 29.08 5.83 -7.59
CA GLN A 140 30.49 6.16 -7.49
C GLN A 140 30.75 7.28 -6.47
N ALA A 141 29.93 8.34 -6.46
CA ALA A 141 30.01 9.39 -5.44
C ALA A 141 29.77 8.82 -4.04
N SER A 142 28.74 7.98 -3.87
CA SER A 142 28.40 7.33 -2.61
C SER A 142 29.51 6.39 -2.11
N MET A 143 30.08 5.54 -2.97
CA MET A 143 31.21 4.64 -2.65
C MET A 143 32.44 5.40 -2.17
N ASN A 144 32.65 6.62 -2.69
CA ASN A 144 33.74 7.51 -2.28
C ASN A 144 33.43 8.31 -1.00
N GLY A 145 32.30 8.02 -0.31
CA GLY A 145 31.88 8.70 0.91
C GLY A 145 31.24 10.07 0.69
N ASN A 146 31.00 10.47 -0.56
CA ASN A 146 30.35 11.73 -0.91
C ASN A 146 28.84 11.55 -1.08
N ILE A 147 28.13 11.34 0.04
CA ILE A 147 26.67 11.12 0.02
C ILE A 147 25.94 12.36 -0.49
N SER A 148 26.34 13.57 -0.05
CA SER A 148 25.73 14.81 -0.55
C SER A 148 25.88 14.96 -2.07
N GLY A 149 27.06 14.62 -2.62
CA GLY A 149 27.27 14.61 -4.07
C GLY A 149 26.38 13.57 -4.77
N ALA A 150 26.24 12.38 -4.20
CA ALA A 150 25.35 11.34 -4.75
C ALA A 150 23.90 11.82 -4.81
N LEU A 151 23.40 12.49 -3.77
CA LEU A 151 22.05 13.04 -3.72
C LEU A 151 21.84 14.19 -4.73
N THR A 152 22.82 15.06 -4.88
CA THR A 152 22.78 16.15 -5.90
C THR A 152 22.74 15.59 -7.32
N LEU A 153 23.41 14.46 -7.59
CA LEU A 153 23.43 13.80 -8.90
C LEU A 153 22.13 13.10 -9.25
N MET A 154 21.15 13.01 -8.33
CA MET A 154 19.82 12.47 -8.59
C MET A 154 18.96 13.41 -9.44
N GLU A 155 19.26 14.72 -9.45
CA GLU A 155 18.54 15.70 -10.25
C GLU A 155 18.60 15.35 -11.74
N GLY A 156 17.44 15.38 -12.40
CA GLY A 156 17.27 15.06 -13.82
C GLY A 156 17.31 13.57 -14.17
N LYS A 157 17.51 12.67 -13.19
CA LYS A 157 17.46 11.22 -13.40
C LYS A 157 16.02 10.72 -13.47
N ILE A 158 15.81 9.50 -14.00
CA ILE A 158 14.49 8.85 -14.04
C ILE A 158 14.29 8.13 -12.71
N SER A 159 13.31 8.56 -11.92
CA SER A 159 12.99 7.94 -10.64
C SER A 159 11.83 6.96 -10.77
N CYS A 160 11.97 5.80 -10.11
CA CYS A 160 10.99 4.75 -10.04
C CYS A 160 10.45 4.68 -8.61
N HIS A 161 9.16 4.94 -8.43
CA HIS A 161 8.49 4.96 -7.15
C HIS A 161 7.56 3.75 -6.99
N THR A 162 7.23 3.40 -5.74
CA THR A 162 6.32 2.26 -5.47
C THR A 162 4.86 2.63 -5.71
N SER A 163 4.49 3.87 -5.46
CA SER A 163 3.18 4.51 -5.66
C SER A 163 3.28 5.99 -5.28
N ALA A 164 2.24 6.77 -5.52
CA ALA A 164 2.19 8.19 -5.18
C ALA A 164 2.39 8.50 -3.68
N LEU A 165 2.09 7.57 -2.78
CA LEU A 165 2.14 7.77 -1.32
C LEU A 165 2.80 6.60 -0.56
N GLY A 166 3.64 5.82 -1.24
CA GLY A 166 4.37 4.72 -0.59
C GLY A 166 5.41 5.25 0.41
N SER A 167 5.43 4.76 1.64
CA SER A 167 6.30 5.27 2.71
C SER A 167 7.78 5.31 2.31
N THR A 168 8.38 4.18 1.96
CA THR A 168 9.81 4.12 1.58
C THR A 168 10.08 4.37 0.11
N GLY A 169 9.07 4.21 -0.75
CA GLY A 169 9.20 4.43 -2.19
C GLY A 169 8.88 5.85 -2.63
N MET A 170 8.34 6.70 -1.73
CA MET A 170 7.96 8.08 -2.04
C MET A 170 8.17 9.00 -0.83
N LEU A 171 7.38 8.84 0.24
CA LEU A 171 7.26 9.86 1.29
C LEU A 171 8.57 10.12 2.02
N LEU A 172 9.27 9.08 2.50
CA LEU A 172 10.54 9.24 3.22
C LEU A 172 11.66 9.82 2.34
N PRO A 173 11.93 9.29 1.13
CA PRO A 173 12.96 9.87 0.28
C PRO A 173 12.63 11.30 -0.13
N MET A 174 11.42 11.62 -0.51
CA MET A 174 11.03 12.98 -0.94
C MET A 174 11.06 13.95 0.24
N GLY A 175 10.52 13.56 1.40
CA GLY A 175 10.62 14.36 2.62
C GLY A 175 12.08 14.67 2.99
N TYR A 176 12.97 13.67 2.91
CA TYR A 176 14.40 13.88 3.15
C TYR A 176 15.03 14.85 2.16
N LEU A 177 14.77 14.71 0.84
CA LEU A 177 15.33 15.56 -0.19
C LEU A 177 14.83 17.01 -0.06
N ILE A 178 13.55 17.21 0.24
CA ILE A 178 12.95 18.54 0.47
C ILE A 178 13.55 19.17 1.74
N ASN A 179 13.51 18.48 2.87
CA ASN A 179 13.98 19.00 4.16
C ASN A 179 15.47 19.40 4.13
N ASN A 180 16.27 18.67 3.38
CA ASN A 180 17.70 18.95 3.26
C ASN A 180 18.06 19.84 2.05
N SER A 181 17.06 20.46 1.40
CA SER A 181 17.24 21.40 0.28
C SER A 181 17.96 20.80 -0.94
N TYR A 182 17.77 19.50 -1.18
CA TYR A 182 18.16 18.85 -2.44
C TYR A 182 17.06 18.99 -3.50
N MET A 183 15.82 19.19 -3.08
CA MET A 183 14.66 19.27 -3.97
C MET A 183 13.74 20.43 -3.52
N ASP A 184 13.38 21.31 -4.45
CA ASP A 184 12.44 22.40 -4.21
C ASP A 184 11.01 21.96 -4.50
N VAL A 185 10.07 22.37 -3.64
CA VAL A 185 8.64 22.10 -3.85
C VAL A 185 8.11 22.93 -5.02
N VAL A 186 7.40 22.27 -5.93
CA VAL A 186 6.67 22.88 -7.04
C VAL A 186 5.17 22.87 -6.73
N GLY A 187 4.52 24.03 -6.78
CA GLY A 187 3.09 24.16 -6.47
C GLY A 187 2.81 24.64 -5.05
N ASP A 188 1.67 24.27 -4.49
CA ASP A 188 1.25 24.66 -3.14
C ASP A 188 1.73 23.63 -2.12
N VAL A 189 2.50 24.07 -1.13
CA VAL A 189 3.05 23.21 -0.05
C VAL A 189 1.95 22.55 0.81
N ASN A 190 0.71 23.03 0.75
CA ASN A 190 -0.41 22.46 1.48
C ASN A 190 -1.24 21.46 0.67
N GLU A 191 -0.93 21.25 -0.60
CA GLU A 191 -1.67 20.40 -1.52
C GLU A 191 -0.87 19.17 -1.90
N ILE A 192 -1.44 17.97 -1.67
CA ILE A 192 -0.76 16.69 -1.94
C ILE A 192 -0.46 16.47 -3.43
N ASP A 193 -1.29 17.04 -4.31
CA ASP A 193 -1.09 16.97 -5.76
C ASP A 193 0.22 17.64 -6.21
N SER A 194 0.73 18.61 -5.42
CA SER A 194 2.04 19.25 -5.65
C SER A 194 3.22 18.28 -5.52
N LEU A 195 3.05 17.14 -4.83
CA LEU A 195 4.10 16.14 -4.71
C LEU A 195 4.48 15.53 -6.07
N HIS A 196 3.48 15.23 -6.90
CA HIS A 196 3.72 14.70 -8.25
C HIS A 196 4.55 15.68 -9.11
N ASP A 197 4.14 16.93 -9.14
CA ASP A 197 4.82 17.99 -9.94
C ASP A 197 6.23 18.26 -9.37
N THR A 198 6.40 18.20 -8.05
CA THR A 198 7.69 18.33 -7.38
C THR A 198 8.65 17.23 -7.82
N VAL A 199 8.19 15.97 -7.81
CA VAL A 199 9.00 14.80 -8.20
C VAL A 199 9.38 14.88 -9.68
N THR A 200 8.42 15.09 -10.56
CA THR A 200 8.68 15.12 -12.02
C THR A 200 9.51 16.32 -12.46
N ASN A 201 9.45 17.44 -11.72
CA ASN A 201 10.31 18.60 -11.98
C ASN A 201 11.75 18.38 -11.52
N HIS A 202 11.97 17.72 -10.37
CA HIS A 202 13.30 17.49 -9.83
C HIS A 202 14.03 16.36 -10.56
N PHE A 203 13.35 15.25 -10.79
CA PHE A 203 13.89 14.08 -11.50
C PHE A 203 13.66 14.24 -13.00
N SER A 204 12.77 13.51 -13.58
CA SER A 204 12.40 13.55 -14.99
C SER A 204 10.90 13.45 -15.15
N GLU A 205 10.35 14.04 -16.23
CA GLU A 205 8.95 13.83 -16.64
C GLU A 205 8.64 12.35 -16.93
N ASP A 206 9.68 11.55 -17.25
CA ASP A 206 9.60 10.12 -17.49
C ASP A 206 9.63 9.29 -16.19
N SER A 207 9.69 9.92 -15.02
CA SER A 207 9.68 9.22 -13.73
C SER A 207 8.41 8.41 -13.52
N SER A 208 8.56 7.19 -12.99
CA SER A 208 7.44 6.28 -12.75
C SER A 208 6.83 6.50 -11.37
N ILE A 209 5.61 7.03 -11.32
CA ILE A 209 4.75 7.13 -10.12
C ILE A 209 3.50 6.29 -10.40
N PRO A 210 3.56 4.97 -10.19
CA PRO A 210 2.58 4.04 -10.73
C PRO A 210 1.28 4.00 -9.93
N ASP A 211 0.17 3.82 -10.64
CA ASP A 211 -1.12 3.44 -10.07
C ASP A 211 -1.19 1.94 -9.78
N SER A 212 -2.10 1.56 -8.86
CA SER A 212 -2.39 0.17 -8.54
C SER A 212 -2.79 -0.63 -9.79
N GLY A 213 -2.28 -1.85 -9.91
CA GLY A 213 -2.55 -2.74 -11.03
C GLY A 213 -1.66 -2.53 -12.26
N THR A 214 -0.70 -1.59 -12.21
CA THR A 214 0.32 -1.43 -13.26
C THR A 214 1.57 -2.27 -13.00
N PRO A 215 2.38 -2.62 -14.02
CA PRO A 215 3.57 -3.46 -13.86
C PRO A 215 4.63 -2.90 -12.92
N TYR A 216 4.68 -1.57 -12.77
CA TYR A 216 5.68 -0.89 -11.93
C TYR A 216 5.16 -0.53 -10.53
N TYR A 217 3.97 -1.00 -10.15
CA TYR A 217 3.38 -0.75 -8.84
C TYR A 217 4.06 -1.57 -7.73
N ARG A 218 4.15 -1.01 -6.52
CA ARG A 218 4.79 -1.57 -5.32
C ARG A 218 6.32 -1.72 -5.44
N TYR A 219 6.93 -2.38 -4.43
CA TYR A 219 8.38 -2.57 -4.34
C TYR A 219 8.95 -3.35 -5.52
N ILE A 220 8.30 -4.47 -5.87
CA ILE A 220 8.67 -5.28 -7.03
C ILE A 220 8.66 -4.45 -8.32
N GLY A 221 7.62 -3.61 -8.49
CA GLY A 221 7.47 -2.79 -9.69
C GLY A 221 8.48 -1.64 -9.76
N SER A 222 8.79 -0.99 -8.64
CA SER A 222 9.83 0.05 -8.58
C SER A 222 11.22 -0.51 -8.94
N LEU A 223 11.57 -1.70 -8.41
CA LEU A 223 12.84 -2.34 -8.77
C LEU A 223 12.85 -2.80 -10.23
N ARG A 224 11.73 -3.33 -10.73
CA ARG A 224 11.57 -3.72 -12.12
C ARG A 224 11.77 -2.54 -13.08
N CYS A 225 11.25 -1.37 -12.74
CA CYS A 225 11.43 -0.13 -13.51
C CYS A 225 12.91 0.23 -13.67
N LEU A 226 13.72 0.09 -12.61
CA LEU A 226 15.17 0.26 -12.65
C LEU A 226 15.84 -0.83 -13.51
N ALA A 227 15.51 -2.10 -13.31
CA ALA A 227 16.14 -3.22 -13.99
C ALA A 227 15.86 -3.22 -15.50
N GLU A 228 14.62 -2.93 -15.91
CA GLU A 228 14.23 -2.83 -17.32
C GLU A 228 14.73 -1.56 -18.01
N HIS A 229 14.92 -0.45 -17.31
CA HIS A 229 15.41 0.87 -17.78
C HIS A 229 15.04 1.20 -19.24
N THR A 230 13.77 1.08 -19.58
CA THR A 230 13.24 1.06 -20.96
C THR A 230 13.44 2.36 -21.74
N LEU A 231 13.77 3.49 -21.08
CA LEU A 231 13.88 4.81 -21.70
C LEU A 231 15.32 5.37 -21.75
N GLY A 232 16.33 4.62 -21.28
CA GLY A 232 17.71 5.10 -21.25
C GLY A 232 18.69 4.08 -20.68
N ASP A 233 19.86 4.56 -20.27
CA ASP A 233 20.88 3.74 -19.62
C ASP A 233 20.50 3.43 -18.17
N ALA A 234 20.82 2.23 -17.66
CA ALA A 234 20.60 1.85 -16.25
C ALA A 234 21.22 2.84 -15.24
N THR A 235 22.31 3.51 -15.64
CA THR A 235 23.00 4.52 -14.83
C THR A 235 22.22 5.83 -14.64
N ASP A 236 21.13 6.04 -15.39
CA ASP A 236 20.26 7.22 -15.28
C ASP A 236 18.98 6.94 -14.48
N TYR A 237 18.83 5.71 -13.93
CA TYR A 237 17.66 5.33 -13.18
C TYR A 237 17.92 5.22 -11.67
N ILE A 238 16.86 5.47 -10.89
CA ILE A 238 16.83 5.34 -9.43
C ILE A 238 15.56 4.61 -9.04
N SER A 239 15.66 3.52 -8.29
CA SER A 239 14.49 2.87 -7.66
C SER A 239 14.42 3.23 -6.18
N PHE A 240 13.35 3.87 -5.75
CA PHE A 240 13.04 4.10 -4.35
C PHE A 240 12.21 2.94 -3.80
N ALA A 241 12.77 2.20 -2.84
CA ALA A 241 12.15 1.01 -2.29
C ALA A 241 12.60 0.77 -0.84
N LYS A 242 12.25 -0.39 -0.27
CA LYS A 242 12.76 -0.82 1.04
C LYS A 242 14.07 -1.60 0.92
N ASP A 243 14.82 -1.67 2.01
CA ASP A 243 16.11 -2.37 2.08
C ASP A 243 16.09 -3.85 1.63
N PRO A 244 15.09 -4.71 1.94
CA PRO A 244 15.10 -6.08 1.46
C PRO A 244 14.61 -6.25 0.00
N THR A 245 14.30 -5.17 -0.74
CA THR A 245 13.68 -5.29 -2.08
C THR A 245 14.56 -6.04 -3.07
N VAL A 246 15.86 -5.75 -3.13
CA VAL A 246 16.78 -6.47 -4.03
C VAL A 246 16.95 -7.93 -3.61
N PRO A 247 17.25 -8.27 -2.33
CA PRO A 247 17.28 -9.66 -1.89
C PRO A 247 15.96 -10.42 -2.11
N ASP A 248 14.80 -9.79 -1.84
CA ASP A 248 13.49 -10.43 -1.92
C ASP A 248 13.12 -10.83 -3.36
N TYR A 249 13.49 -10.01 -4.36
CA TYR A 249 13.05 -10.21 -5.75
C TYR A 249 14.12 -10.62 -6.72
N CYS A 250 15.39 -10.31 -6.45
CA CYS A 250 16.52 -10.61 -7.31
C CYS A 250 17.62 -11.44 -6.60
N GLY A 251 17.32 -12.00 -5.41
CA GLY A 251 18.23 -12.84 -4.63
C GLY A 251 18.29 -14.28 -5.12
N ASP A 252 17.99 -15.23 -4.21
CA ASP A 252 18.15 -16.67 -4.46
C ASP A 252 17.21 -17.23 -5.56
N ASP A 253 15.99 -16.66 -5.70
CA ASP A 253 15.01 -17.02 -6.74
C ASP A 253 14.62 -15.75 -7.53
N PRO A 254 15.49 -15.28 -8.43
CA PRO A 254 15.31 -14.01 -9.10
C PRO A 254 14.15 -14.02 -10.09
N GLN A 255 13.43 -12.90 -10.16
CA GLN A 255 12.44 -12.67 -11.21
C GLN A 255 13.13 -12.60 -12.59
N ASP A 256 12.44 -12.98 -13.64
CA ASP A 256 12.97 -13.05 -15.00
C ASP A 256 13.61 -11.72 -15.48
N TRP A 257 13.03 -10.58 -15.03
CA TRP A 257 13.48 -9.23 -15.40
C TRP A 257 14.69 -8.72 -14.60
N CYS A 258 15.11 -9.40 -13.50
CA CYS A 258 16.15 -8.90 -12.59
C CYS A 258 17.51 -8.69 -13.26
N PHE A 259 17.85 -9.59 -14.18
CA PHE A 259 19.18 -9.66 -14.80
C PHE A 259 19.08 -9.55 -16.32
N GLU A 260 18.31 -8.58 -16.77
CA GLU A 260 18.24 -8.19 -18.18
C GLU A 260 19.07 -6.93 -18.43
N GLY A 261 19.62 -6.81 -19.64
CA GLY A 261 20.40 -5.66 -20.05
C GLY A 261 21.69 -5.48 -19.26
N ASP A 262 21.81 -4.39 -18.52
CA ASP A 262 23.04 -3.97 -17.81
C ASP A 262 23.21 -4.62 -16.43
N PHE A 263 22.14 -5.22 -15.89
CA PHE A 263 22.18 -5.94 -14.62
C PHE A 263 22.47 -7.43 -14.88
N VAL A 264 23.53 -7.96 -14.25
CA VAL A 264 23.95 -9.38 -14.40
C VAL A 264 23.98 -10.12 -13.06
N SER A 265 23.91 -9.39 -11.94
CA SER A 265 23.90 -9.94 -10.58
C SER A 265 23.26 -8.97 -9.59
N THR A 266 22.94 -9.43 -8.39
CA THR A 266 22.47 -8.58 -7.28
C THR A 266 23.49 -7.49 -6.89
N GLU A 267 24.78 -7.71 -7.16
CA GLU A 267 25.85 -6.75 -6.86
C GLU A 267 25.81 -5.50 -7.76
N ASP A 268 25.06 -5.56 -8.87
CA ASP A 268 24.89 -4.42 -9.77
C ASP A 268 23.89 -3.40 -9.20
N PHE A 269 23.03 -3.83 -8.25
CA PHE A 269 22.15 -2.95 -7.51
C PHE A 269 22.87 -2.38 -6.29
N TYR A 270 23.18 -1.11 -6.31
CA TYR A 270 23.89 -0.44 -5.23
C TYR A 270 22.95 0.48 -4.44
N PRO A 271 22.86 0.35 -3.09
CA PRO A 271 22.08 1.27 -2.26
C PRO A 271 22.87 2.56 -2.00
N ILE A 272 22.29 3.73 -2.28
CA ILE A 272 22.91 5.01 -1.93
C ILE A 272 23.11 5.11 -0.41
N GLY A 273 24.37 5.35 0.00
CA GLY A 273 24.83 5.27 1.38
C GLY A 273 25.67 4.01 1.65
N GLY A 274 25.57 2.99 0.78
CA GLY A 274 26.34 1.74 0.88
C GLY A 274 25.91 0.88 2.07
N TYR A 275 26.87 0.10 2.57
CA TYR A 275 26.66 -0.84 3.66
C TYR A 275 27.51 -0.48 4.87
N LYS A 276 26.98 -0.73 6.07
CA LYS A 276 27.72 -0.69 7.33
C LYS A 276 28.61 -1.94 7.45
N GLU A 277 29.54 -1.92 8.42
CA GLU A 277 30.43 -3.06 8.68
C GLU A 277 29.70 -4.37 9.01
N ASN A 278 28.48 -4.27 9.56
CA ASN A 278 27.63 -5.44 9.88
C ASN A 278 26.78 -5.90 8.69
N GLY A 279 26.94 -5.32 7.50
CA GLY A 279 26.18 -5.66 6.30
C GLY A 279 24.81 -4.95 6.17
N GLU A 280 24.39 -4.20 7.19
CA GLU A 280 23.17 -3.40 7.14
C GLU A 280 23.34 -2.20 6.17
N ILE A 281 22.27 -1.85 5.44
CA ILE A 281 22.28 -0.69 4.54
C ILE A 281 22.39 0.62 5.36
N ASN A 282 23.27 1.49 4.92
CA ASN A 282 23.49 2.82 5.50
C ASN A 282 22.82 3.89 4.65
N THR A 283 21.48 3.95 4.69
CA THR A 283 20.71 4.92 3.90
C THR A 283 20.58 6.28 4.60
N PRO A 284 20.55 7.40 3.84
CA PRO A 284 20.24 8.71 4.38
C PRO A 284 18.74 8.94 4.63
N PHE A 285 17.85 8.20 3.96
CA PHE A 285 16.41 8.50 3.88
C PHE A 285 15.59 8.09 5.12
N GLY A 286 16.23 7.44 6.10
CA GLY A 286 15.55 7.03 7.31
C GLY A 286 14.83 5.68 7.20
N LYS A 287 13.88 5.47 8.11
CA LYS A 287 13.18 4.20 8.28
C LYS A 287 11.67 4.40 8.38
N ALA A 288 10.92 3.47 7.79
CA ALA A 288 9.49 3.35 8.00
C ALA A 288 9.20 2.37 9.14
N PRO A 289 8.25 2.67 10.03
CA PRO A 289 7.78 1.70 11.02
C PRO A 289 7.11 0.52 10.30
N SER A 290 7.29 -0.70 10.83
CA SER A 290 6.46 -1.84 10.47
C SER A 290 5.05 -1.64 11.02
N HIS A 291 4.08 -2.47 10.59
CA HIS A 291 2.70 -2.29 11.01
C HIS A 291 2.54 -2.48 12.53
N PRO A 292 2.11 -1.45 13.27
CA PRO A 292 1.85 -1.56 14.69
C PRO A 292 0.44 -2.06 14.99
N VAL A 293 0.31 -2.65 16.17
CA VAL A 293 -0.95 -2.89 16.86
C VAL A 293 -1.27 -1.65 17.69
N MET A 294 -2.32 -0.93 17.29
CA MET A 294 -2.74 0.31 17.93
C MET A 294 -3.90 0.07 18.89
N TYR A 295 -3.96 0.88 19.95
CA TYR A 295 -5.05 0.88 20.92
C TYR A 295 -5.38 2.28 21.41
N ASN A 296 -6.58 2.47 22.00
CA ASN A 296 -6.97 3.71 22.67
C ASN A 296 -6.70 3.61 24.16
N PRO A 297 -5.80 4.43 24.76
CA PRO A 297 -5.45 4.36 26.17
C PRO A 297 -6.58 4.77 27.12
N ASP A 298 -7.63 5.45 26.60
CA ASP A 298 -8.82 5.81 27.37
C ASP A 298 -9.83 4.63 27.49
N VAL A 299 -9.66 3.58 26.65
CA VAL A 299 -10.55 2.42 26.57
C VAL A 299 -9.83 1.16 27.04
N PHE A 300 -8.64 0.88 26.49
CA PHE A 300 -7.86 -0.32 26.76
C PHE A 300 -6.86 -0.05 27.88
N THR A 301 -7.05 -0.71 29.02
CA THR A 301 -6.31 -0.43 30.25
C THR A 301 -4.84 -0.88 30.18
N PRO A 302 -3.95 -0.31 31.01
CA PRO A 302 -2.54 -0.77 31.07
C PRO A 302 -2.38 -2.26 31.41
N ALA A 303 -3.33 -2.86 32.15
CA ALA A 303 -3.29 -4.29 32.45
C ALA A 303 -3.62 -5.15 31.23
N GLU A 304 -4.58 -4.71 30.42
CA GLU A 304 -4.94 -5.38 29.17
C GLU A 304 -3.82 -5.22 28.13
N VAL A 305 -3.20 -4.02 28.04
CA VAL A 305 -2.02 -3.81 27.19
C VAL A 305 -0.91 -4.77 27.56
N GLN A 306 -0.61 -4.93 28.86
CA GLN A 306 0.43 -5.85 29.32
C GLN A 306 0.07 -7.31 28.97
N ALA A 307 -1.18 -7.72 29.16
CA ALA A 307 -1.63 -9.07 28.83
C ALA A 307 -1.51 -9.33 27.30
N LEU A 308 -1.84 -8.34 26.46
CA LEU A 308 -1.65 -8.42 25.01
C LEU A 308 -0.17 -8.52 24.61
N GLN A 309 0.70 -7.74 25.25
CA GLN A 309 2.15 -7.77 25.02
C GLN A 309 2.76 -9.11 25.43
N ASP A 310 2.33 -9.68 26.57
CA ASP A 310 2.74 -11.01 27.03
C ASP A 310 2.27 -12.11 26.06
N ALA A 311 1.05 -11.97 25.51
CA ALA A 311 0.52 -12.89 24.50
C ALA A 311 1.35 -12.84 23.21
N PHE A 312 1.64 -11.67 22.65
CA PHE A 312 2.49 -11.54 21.46
C PHE A 312 3.93 -12.02 21.71
N THR A 313 4.49 -11.78 22.89
CA THR A 313 5.81 -12.29 23.27
C THR A 313 5.80 -13.82 23.30
N THR A 314 4.73 -14.42 23.84
CA THR A 314 4.56 -15.88 23.88
C THR A 314 4.44 -16.46 22.49
N MET A 315 3.63 -15.84 21.63
CA MET A 315 3.47 -16.27 20.23
C MET A 315 4.78 -16.19 19.45
N THR A 316 5.54 -15.12 19.62
CA THR A 316 6.84 -14.94 18.96
C THR A 316 7.88 -15.98 19.41
N GLY A 317 7.75 -16.50 20.61
CA GLY A 317 8.62 -17.56 21.17
C GLY A 317 8.21 -19.00 20.83
N ASN A 318 7.16 -19.20 20.01
CA ASN A 318 6.58 -20.52 19.74
C ASN A 318 6.43 -20.78 18.24
N ASP A 319 7.06 -21.82 17.70
CA ASP A 319 7.06 -22.14 16.26
C ASP A 319 5.66 -22.35 15.68
N ALA A 320 4.70 -22.90 16.43
CA ALA A 320 3.33 -23.10 15.96
C ALA A 320 2.57 -21.77 15.86
N ASP A 321 2.82 -20.85 16.79
CA ASP A 321 2.20 -19.53 16.84
C ASP A 321 2.85 -18.59 15.82
N LEU A 322 4.16 -18.74 15.53
CA LEU A 322 4.82 -18.01 14.43
C LEU A 322 4.14 -18.26 13.09
N LYS A 323 3.66 -19.51 12.87
CA LYS A 323 2.91 -19.80 11.66
C LYS A 323 1.58 -19.03 11.60
N ILE A 324 0.89 -18.80 12.72
CA ILE A 324 -0.34 -17.97 12.76
C ILE A 324 -0.01 -16.52 12.42
N LEU A 325 1.10 -15.99 12.98
CA LEU A 325 1.54 -14.62 12.69
C LEU A 325 1.94 -14.45 11.22
N ASP A 326 2.60 -15.44 10.63
CA ASP A 326 2.97 -15.44 9.21
C ASP A 326 1.73 -15.54 8.30
N ASP A 327 0.84 -16.51 8.55
CA ASP A 327 -0.37 -16.72 7.76
C ASP A 327 -1.31 -15.49 7.78
N VAL A 328 -1.50 -14.84 8.94
CA VAL A 328 -2.49 -13.77 9.12
C VAL A 328 -1.90 -12.37 8.89
N LEU A 329 -0.69 -12.13 9.37
CA LEU A 329 -0.04 -10.81 9.36
C LEU A 329 1.16 -10.72 8.41
N SER A 330 1.61 -11.85 7.84
CA SER A 330 2.83 -11.93 7.01
C SER A 330 4.08 -11.41 7.75
N THR A 331 4.18 -11.76 9.04
CA THR A 331 5.30 -11.36 9.90
C THR A 331 5.94 -12.56 10.59
N PRO A 332 7.28 -12.61 10.72
CA PRO A 332 8.00 -13.65 11.46
C PRO A 332 7.90 -13.48 12.98
N GLY A 333 7.14 -12.53 13.50
CA GLY A 333 6.94 -12.29 14.92
C GLY A 333 6.50 -10.89 15.27
N MET A 334 6.35 -10.61 16.56
CA MET A 334 5.94 -9.32 17.10
C MET A 334 7.01 -8.80 18.07
N THR A 335 7.23 -7.48 18.04
CA THR A 335 8.16 -6.78 18.94
C THR A 335 7.38 -5.82 19.82
N ILE A 336 7.66 -5.84 21.13
CA ILE A 336 7.12 -4.86 22.06
C ILE A 336 7.94 -3.58 21.95
N ILE A 337 7.28 -2.50 21.59
CA ILE A 337 7.90 -1.19 21.36
C ILE A 337 6.95 -0.08 21.80
N ASP A 338 7.49 1.01 22.33
CA ASP A 338 6.67 2.19 22.68
C ASP A 338 6.39 3.06 21.44
N THR A 339 5.34 3.86 21.55
CA THR A 339 4.81 4.69 20.47
C THR A 339 5.82 5.69 19.93
N GLU A 340 6.50 6.43 20.83
CA GLU A 340 7.48 7.45 20.45
C GLU A 340 8.67 6.84 19.72
N SER A 341 9.22 5.73 20.25
CA SER A 341 10.33 5.02 19.63
C SER A 341 9.97 4.44 18.27
N HIS A 342 8.70 4.05 18.07
CA HIS A 342 8.24 3.43 16.84
C HIS A 342 7.84 4.45 15.77
N LEU A 343 7.08 5.48 16.14
CA LEU A 343 6.44 6.40 15.20
C LEU A 343 7.07 7.81 15.15
N GLY A 344 7.76 8.26 16.22
CA GLY A 344 8.18 9.66 16.35
C GLY A 344 9.06 10.14 15.20
N SER A 345 10.11 9.39 14.86
CA SER A 345 11.03 9.79 13.77
C SER A 345 10.41 9.71 12.37
N TYR A 346 9.33 8.94 12.20
CA TYR A 346 8.65 8.82 10.90
C TYR A 346 7.89 10.10 10.56
N GLY A 347 7.15 10.65 11.52
CA GLY A 347 6.40 11.89 11.33
C GLY A 347 7.29 13.06 10.95
N ASP A 348 8.42 13.21 11.65
CA ASP A 348 9.40 14.25 11.34
C ASP A 348 9.95 14.12 9.90
N ALA A 349 10.17 12.88 9.46
CA ALA A 349 10.74 12.60 8.14
C ALA A 349 9.78 12.90 6.97
N ILE A 350 8.46 12.72 7.17
CA ILE A 350 7.45 12.96 6.12
C ILE A 350 6.78 14.33 6.22
N GLY A 351 6.99 15.07 7.31
CA GLY A 351 6.30 16.34 7.61
C GLY A 351 6.47 17.42 6.54
N ASP A 352 7.60 17.41 5.83
CA ASP A 352 7.92 18.38 4.76
C ASP A 352 7.37 17.96 3.38
N VAL A 353 6.77 16.79 3.26
CA VAL A 353 6.10 16.38 2.01
C VAL A 353 4.87 17.25 1.79
N PRO A 354 4.71 17.90 0.61
CA PRO A 354 3.59 18.79 0.33
C PRO A 354 2.25 18.15 0.65
N GLY A 355 1.41 18.84 1.39
CA GLY A 355 0.03 18.47 1.70
C GLY A 355 -0.18 17.18 2.49
N ILE A 356 0.88 16.50 2.96
CA ILE A 356 0.76 15.17 3.59
C ILE A 356 -0.14 15.18 4.82
N THR A 357 0.00 16.16 5.69
CA THR A 357 -0.82 16.29 6.91
C THR A 357 -2.29 16.55 6.56
N ALA A 358 -2.54 17.45 5.61
CA ALA A 358 -3.90 17.73 5.14
C ALA A 358 -4.55 16.51 4.47
N TYR A 359 -3.78 15.76 3.68
CA TYR A 359 -4.23 14.55 3.01
C TYR A 359 -4.68 13.46 4.01
N PHE A 360 -3.88 13.20 5.05
CA PHE A 360 -4.26 12.23 6.08
C PHE A 360 -5.51 12.69 6.84
N ASN A 361 -5.60 13.98 7.21
CA ASN A 361 -6.76 14.54 7.90
C ASN A 361 -8.05 14.48 7.07
N ASP A 362 -7.97 14.73 5.75
CA ASP A 362 -9.12 14.65 4.85
C ASP A 362 -9.64 13.21 4.68
N LYS A 363 -8.76 12.23 4.63
CA LYS A 363 -9.16 10.81 4.57
C LYS A 363 -10.00 10.40 5.77
N ILE A 364 -9.62 10.84 6.97
CA ILE A 364 -10.37 10.51 8.19
C ILE A 364 -11.69 11.27 8.26
N SER A 365 -11.70 12.58 7.94
CA SER A 365 -12.93 13.39 8.00
C SER A 365 -14.00 12.91 7.04
N LYS A 366 -13.65 12.43 5.86
CA LYS A 366 -14.59 11.86 4.88
C LYS A 366 -15.22 10.55 5.35
N THR A 367 -14.46 9.72 6.07
CA THR A 367 -14.97 8.48 6.64
C THR A 367 -15.95 8.76 7.77
N SER A 368 -15.65 9.72 8.66
CA SER A 368 -16.53 10.13 9.76
C SER A 368 -17.88 10.70 9.29
N SER A 369 -17.91 11.40 8.16
CA SER A 369 -19.16 11.96 7.62
C SER A 369 -20.07 10.92 6.97
N SER A 370 -19.54 9.78 6.55
CA SER A 370 -20.33 8.67 5.99
C SER A 370 -20.96 7.77 7.05
N SER A 371 -20.44 7.78 8.28
CA SER A 371 -20.94 6.97 9.40
C SER A 371 -22.03 7.66 10.26
N SER A 372 -22.27 8.97 10.07
CA SER A 372 -23.25 9.73 10.87
C SER A 372 -24.70 9.64 10.39
N SER A 373 -25.03 8.89 9.35
CA SER A 373 -26.41 8.60 8.95
C SER A 373 -26.83 7.24 9.53
N GLY A 374 -27.53 7.32 10.67
CA GLY A 374 -27.97 6.25 11.53
C GLY A 374 -28.46 4.95 10.90
N ASP A 375 -28.31 3.90 11.67
CA ASP A 375 -28.99 2.58 11.56
C ASP A 375 -29.21 2.06 10.14
N THR A 376 -28.16 1.61 9.50
CA THR A 376 -28.31 0.76 8.30
C THR A 376 -28.09 -0.68 8.71
N PRO A 377 -29.16 -1.53 8.70
CA PRO A 377 -28.94 -2.97 8.87
C PRO A 377 -28.08 -3.49 7.72
N TRP A 378 -27.19 -4.40 8.02
CA TRP A 378 -26.18 -5.05 7.18
C TRP A 378 -26.62 -5.51 5.77
N GLY A 379 -27.91 -5.42 5.46
CA GLY A 379 -28.51 -5.83 4.17
C GLY A 379 -28.33 -4.84 3.00
N LEU A 380 -27.64 -3.71 3.12
CA LEU A 380 -27.61 -2.67 2.07
C LEU A 380 -26.21 -2.33 1.49
N ILE A 381 -25.15 -3.06 1.87
CA ILE A 381 -23.82 -2.86 1.27
C ILE A 381 -23.74 -3.47 -0.14
N VAL A 382 -24.53 -4.53 -0.41
CA VAL A 382 -24.57 -5.22 -1.72
C VAL A 382 -25.07 -4.34 -2.89
N PRO A 383 -26.01 -3.36 -2.71
CA PRO A 383 -26.46 -2.53 -3.85
C PRO A 383 -25.46 -1.50 -4.35
N SER A 384 -24.50 -1.06 -3.53
CA SER A 384 -23.58 0.02 -3.93
C SER A 384 -22.55 -0.43 -4.96
N VAL A 385 -22.09 -1.66 -4.88
CA VAL A 385 -21.18 -2.27 -5.86
C VAL A 385 -21.89 -2.52 -7.19
N LEU A 386 -23.19 -2.90 -7.16
CA LEU A 386 -24.00 -3.08 -8.37
C LEU A 386 -24.33 -1.76 -9.07
N ILE A 387 -24.41 -0.63 -8.35
CA ILE A 387 -24.66 0.70 -8.95
C ILE A 387 -23.41 1.20 -9.68
N VAL A 388 -22.20 0.93 -9.19
CA VAL A 388 -20.95 1.30 -9.89
C VAL A 388 -20.77 0.44 -11.13
N ALA A 389 -21.08 -0.85 -11.08
CA ALA A 389 -21.05 -1.73 -12.25
C ALA A 389 -22.14 -1.34 -13.28
N GLY A 390 -23.36 -0.96 -12.83
CA GLY A 390 -24.44 -0.47 -13.66
C GLY A 390 -24.13 0.90 -14.30
N GLY A 391 -23.45 1.78 -13.61
CA GLY A 391 -22.99 3.09 -14.12
C GLY A 391 -21.95 2.97 -15.22
N ALA A 392 -21.01 2.05 -15.10
CA ALA A 392 -19.99 1.77 -16.12
C ALA A 392 -20.61 1.19 -17.41
N VAL A 393 -21.57 0.29 -17.30
CA VAL A 393 -22.30 -0.27 -18.48
C VAL A 393 -23.12 0.80 -19.18
N PHE A 394 -23.69 1.79 -18.46
CA PHE A 394 -24.44 2.89 -19.07
C PHE A 394 -23.57 3.93 -19.78
N TYR A 395 -22.31 4.08 -19.37
CA TYR A 395 -21.38 5.00 -20.03
C TYR A 395 -20.90 4.46 -21.39
N PHE A 396 -20.71 3.13 -21.50
CA PHE A 396 -20.28 2.52 -22.77
C PHE A 396 -21.37 2.38 -23.82
N THR A 397 -22.66 2.44 -23.46
CA THR A 397 -23.76 2.32 -24.44
C THR A 397 -24.22 3.64 -25.06
N ARG A 398 -23.69 4.78 -24.64
CA ARG A 398 -24.11 6.11 -25.13
C ARG A 398 -23.19 6.76 -26.16
N VAL A 399 -22.11 6.10 -26.58
CA VAL A 399 -21.29 6.59 -27.72
C VAL A 399 -21.89 6.05 -29.01
N LYS A 400 -22.73 6.82 -29.65
CA LYS A 400 -23.17 6.57 -31.01
C LYS A 400 -22.00 6.78 -31.98
N PRO A 401 -21.76 5.86 -32.91
CA PRO A 401 -20.77 6.09 -33.96
C PRO A 401 -21.26 7.20 -34.90
N SER A 402 -20.43 8.22 -35.08
CA SER A 402 -20.58 9.23 -36.08
C SER A 402 -20.43 8.61 -37.47
N THR A 403 -21.43 8.79 -38.32
CA THR A 403 -21.42 8.36 -39.70
C THR A 403 -20.35 9.14 -40.48
N SER A 404 -19.35 8.43 -40.98
CA SER A 404 -18.33 8.90 -41.91
C SER A 404 -18.95 9.19 -43.25
N THR A 405 -18.85 10.44 -43.71
CA THR A 405 -19.01 10.83 -45.10
C THR A 405 -17.69 10.61 -45.85
N ALA A 406 -17.73 9.91 -46.96
CA ALA A 406 -16.61 9.57 -47.80
C ALA A 406 -15.84 10.77 -48.37
N PRO A 407 -14.52 10.69 -48.55
CA PRO A 407 -13.75 11.76 -49.19
C PRO A 407 -13.79 11.67 -50.70
N ALA A 408 -13.82 12.85 -51.32
CA ALA A 408 -13.73 13.05 -52.75
C ALA A 408 -12.29 12.82 -53.25
N THR A 409 -12.21 12.35 -54.48
CA THR A 409 -11.05 12.02 -55.30
C THR A 409 -10.09 13.19 -55.51
N PRO A 410 -8.76 12.99 -55.57
CA PRO A 410 -7.79 14.05 -55.90
C PRO A 410 -7.70 14.30 -57.42
N GLN A 411 -7.62 15.57 -57.80
CA GLN A 411 -7.17 16.01 -59.12
C GLN A 411 -5.66 16.12 -59.17
N GLU A 412 -5.09 15.58 -60.25
CA GLU A 412 -3.71 15.78 -60.72
C GLU A 412 -3.44 17.25 -61.04
N ALA A 413 -2.25 17.75 -60.67
CA ALA A 413 -1.60 18.86 -61.38
C ALA A 413 -0.08 18.78 -61.23
N THR A 414 0.52 18.36 -62.32
CA THR A 414 1.71 18.83 -63.02
C THR A 414 2.93 19.37 -62.28
N THR A 415 4.01 18.70 -62.54
CA THR A 415 5.43 19.04 -62.55
C THR A 415 5.79 20.47 -62.96
N GLU A 416 6.72 21.07 -62.23
CA GLU A 416 7.79 21.91 -62.77
C GLU A 416 8.99 21.97 -61.80
N THR A 417 10.13 21.44 -62.23
CA THR A 417 11.46 21.87 -61.82
C THR A 417 11.90 22.99 -62.80
N PRO A 418 12.76 23.96 -62.42
CA PRO A 418 14.20 23.73 -62.38
C PRO A 418 15.07 24.67 -61.50
N ASN A 419 16.34 24.23 -61.37
CA ASN A 419 17.64 24.92 -61.34
C ASN A 419 18.03 25.87 -60.17
N GLU A 420 19.13 25.43 -59.54
CA GLU A 420 20.46 26.08 -59.44
C GLU A 420 20.53 27.57 -58.97
N GLU A 421 21.02 27.81 -57.77
CA GLU A 421 22.36 28.39 -57.46
C GLU A 421 22.71 28.12 -55.99
#